data_ee9553f076bd5d6fd986e33536b02373
#
_entry.id   ee9553f076bd5d6fd986e33536b02373
#
_cell.length_a   1.000
_cell.length_b   1.000
_cell.length_c   1.000
_cell.angle_alpha   90.00
_cell.angle_beta   90.00
_cell.angle_gamma   90.00
#
_symmetry.space_group_name_H-M   'P 1'
#
loop_
_entity.id
_entity.type
_entity.pdbx_description
1 polymer ?
#
loop_
_entity_poly.entity_id
_entity_poly.type
_entity_poly.pdbx_seq_one_letter_code
_entity_poly.pdbx_strand_id
1 'polypeptide(L)'
;MELHAWLNPFRAKTATTNELSNRHIVIRRPDLVFSYGGQFILNPGIPEVRDYICKVIDDIVSRYDVDGIHIDDYFYPYPVAGQTIPDEEQYRKDPRGFTTIGDWRRDNVNLFIKQLSATIHYRKPWVKFGISPFGIYRNKKSSPAGSATNGLQDYDDLYAEVLLWVNNGWVDYCAPQLYWQIGHPAADYSVLIKWWNQNAGNRPLYIGEDVIRTTRYADPENPRSNQMPAKFRLHAQNKNVKGTVLWYAKAVVDNVGNYGHALRQYYWKYPALPPKMPFLDDKDPKHPKRVKMTWTAKGPFLTWRSPKAKKWGDVVNRYVVYQFDKGEKINLDDPSKIKMITYGTNYPLPYVMGKNKVTYVVTALDRVGNESKGAKKKLKL
;
A
#
# COMPACT_ATOMS: atom_id res chain seq x y z
N MET A 1 12.00 -3.47 -5.44
CA MET A 1 11.22 -3.22 -4.21
C MET A 1 10.83 -1.75 -4.22
N GLU A 2 9.62 -1.41 -3.77
CA GLU A 2 9.20 -0.02 -3.54
C GLU A 2 9.33 0.31 -2.06
N LEU A 3 9.64 1.57 -1.75
CA LEU A 3 9.73 2.09 -0.40
C LEU A 3 8.59 3.06 -0.16
N HIS A 4 7.68 2.72 0.75
CA HIS A 4 6.62 3.61 1.19
C HIS A 4 6.93 4.12 2.60
N ALA A 5 6.99 5.43 2.79
CA ALA A 5 7.14 6.02 4.12
C ALA A 5 5.79 5.98 4.84
N TRP A 6 5.74 5.25 5.95
CA TRP A 6 4.55 5.13 6.78
C TRP A 6 4.59 6.14 7.91
N LEU A 7 3.54 6.95 8.02
CA LEU A 7 3.39 7.98 9.03
C LEU A 7 2.06 7.86 9.76
N ASN A 8 2.06 8.24 11.04
CA ASN A 8 0.85 8.53 11.80
C ASN A 8 0.72 10.06 11.87
N PRO A 9 -0.22 10.68 11.14
CA PRO A 9 -0.17 12.12 10.93
C PRO A 9 -0.53 12.95 12.17
N PHE A 10 -1.47 12.50 12.98
CA PHE A 10 -2.02 13.31 14.07
C PHE A 10 -1.46 12.98 15.46
N ARG A 11 -0.88 11.80 15.67
CA ARG A 11 -0.35 11.43 16.98
C ARG A 11 1.02 12.07 17.25
N ALA A 12 1.02 13.19 17.95
CA ALA A 12 2.24 13.92 18.30
C ALA A 12 3.07 13.22 19.39
N LYS A 13 2.40 12.55 20.33
CA LYS A 13 3.06 11.82 21.43
C LYS A 13 2.26 10.57 21.82
N THR A 14 2.94 9.43 21.96
CA THR A 14 2.32 8.18 22.47
C THR A 14 2.19 8.23 23.99
N ALA A 15 1.32 7.38 24.56
CA ALA A 15 1.19 7.26 26.01
C ALA A 15 2.49 6.80 26.70
N THR A 16 3.33 6.04 25.99
CA THR A 16 4.58 5.47 26.52
C THR A 16 5.80 6.39 26.36
N THR A 17 5.67 7.52 25.67
CA THR A 17 6.77 8.49 25.54
C THR A 17 6.86 9.34 26.80
N ASN A 18 7.96 9.27 27.53
CA ASN A 18 8.13 9.96 28.81
C ASN A 18 8.77 11.34 28.65
N GLU A 19 9.71 11.50 27.71
CA GLU A 19 10.47 12.74 27.54
C GLU A 19 10.23 13.33 26.14
N LEU A 20 10.17 14.66 26.08
CA LEU A 20 10.02 15.43 24.85
C LEU A 20 11.16 16.45 24.74
N SER A 21 11.73 16.55 23.57
CA SER A 21 12.69 17.61 23.26
C SER A 21 12.02 18.99 23.38
N ASN A 22 12.75 20.01 23.82
CA ASN A 22 12.30 21.40 23.85
C ASN A 22 11.88 21.95 22.47
N ARG A 23 12.26 21.24 21.38
CA ARG A 23 11.85 21.56 20.01
C ARG A 23 10.58 20.82 19.58
N HIS A 24 10.06 19.92 20.39
CA HIS A 24 8.89 19.12 20.05
C HIS A 24 7.64 19.98 19.91
N ILE A 25 6.77 19.66 18.96
CA ILE A 25 5.55 20.43 18.64
C ILE A 25 4.65 20.61 19.86
N VAL A 26 4.49 19.59 20.70
CA VAL A 26 3.70 19.64 21.95
C VAL A 26 4.20 20.73 22.92
N ILE A 27 5.53 20.98 22.95
CA ILE A 27 6.13 21.98 23.82
C ILE A 27 6.06 23.36 23.18
N ARG A 28 6.32 23.47 21.87
CA ARG A 28 6.40 24.74 21.18
C ARG A 28 5.07 25.33 20.76
N ARG A 29 4.09 24.46 20.49
CA ARG A 29 2.76 24.84 20.01
C ARG A 29 1.69 23.99 20.71
N PRO A 30 1.57 24.12 22.05
CA PRO A 30 0.54 23.42 22.83
C PRO A 30 -0.88 23.78 22.40
N ASP A 31 -1.06 24.93 21.75
CA ASP A 31 -2.32 25.39 21.15
C ASP A 31 -2.79 24.52 19.96
N LEU A 32 -1.91 23.75 19.33
CA LEU A 32 -2.22 22.88 18.20
C LEU A 32 -2.57 21.44 18.61
N VAL A 33 -2.45 21.11 19.88
CA VAL A 33 -2.64 19.73 20.36
C VAL A 33 -3.69 19.65 21.45
N PHE A 34 -4.27 18.47 21.61
CA PHE A 34 -5.06 18.13 22.79
C PHE A 34 -4.57 16.81 23.41
N SER A 35 -4.84 16.64 24.71
CA SER A 35 -4.58 15.39 25.39
C SER A 35 -5.80 14.48 25.32
N TYR A 36 -5.58 13.18 24.99
CA TYR A 36 -6.64 12.18 24.94
C TYR A 36 -6.06 10.78 25.10
N GLY A 37 -6.59 9.96 26.00
CA GLY A 37 -6.12 8.60 26.26
C GLY A 37 -4.63 8.53 26.65
N GLY A 38 -4.09 9.52 27.36
CA GLY A 38 -2.68 9.62 27.74
C GLY A 38 -1.74 10.00 26.59
N GLN A 39 -2.27 10.30 25.40
CA GLN A 39 -1.53 10.74 24.23
C GLN A 39 -1.72 12.24 24.00
N PHE A 40 -0.82 12.85 23.21
CA PHE A 40 -1.05 14.17 22.62
C PHE A 40 -1.35 14.01 21.13
N ILE A 41 -2.45 14.59 20.72
CA ILE A 41 -2.97 14.52 19.35
C ILE A 41 -2.93 15.93 18.74
N LEU A 42 -2.35 16.08 17.59
CA LEU A 42 -2.49 17.27 16.75
C LEU A 42 -3.96 17.39 16.33
N ASN A 43 -4.59 18.53 16.61
CA ASN A 43 -6.04 18.71 16.43
C ASN A 43 -6.40 18.82 14.93
N PRO A 44 -7.10 17.85 14.32
CA PRO A 44 -7.44 17.89 12.90
C PRO A 44 -8.36 19.07 12.53
N GLY A 45 -9.09 19.61 13.52
CA GLY A 45 -9.98 20.76 13.35
C GLY A 45 -9.25 22.09 13.13
N ILE A 46 -7.96 22.15 13.38
CA ILE A 46 -7.14 23.37 13.21
C ILE A 46 -6.50 23.36 11.82
N PRO A 47 -6.79 24.33 10.93
CA PRO A 47 -6.20 24.38 9.59
C PRO A 47 -4.68 24.37 9.59
N GLU A 48 -4.03 25.10 10.51
CA GLU A 48 -2.57 25.15 10.64
C GLU A 48 -1.95 23.77 10.92
N VAL A 49 -2.66 22.88 11.62
CA VAL A 49 -2.22 21.49 11.85
C VAL A 49 -2.13 20.72 10.53
N ARG A 50 -3.14 20.85 9.67
CA ARG A 50 -3.13 20.20 8.35
C ARG A 50 -1.97 20.71 7.49
N ASP A 51 -1.77 22.04 7.49
CA ASP A 51 -0.65 22.67 6.78
C ASP A 51 0.70 22.21 7.29
N TYR A 52 0.84 22.07 8.61
CA TYR A 52 2.08 21.60 9.25
C TYR A 52 2.40 20.16 8.83
N ILE A 53 1.42 19.26 8.90
CA ILE A 53 1.60 17.85 8.51
C ILE A 53 1.92 17.75 7.01
N CYS A 54 1.22 18.50 6.16
CA CYS A 54 1.51 18.54 4.73
C CYS A 54 2.94 19.04 4.44
N LYS A 55 3.45 20.02 5.17
CA LYS A 55 4.84 20.49 5.07
C LYS A 55 5.85 19.41 5.46
N VAL A 56 5.59 18.65 6.53
CA VAL A 56 6.44 17.52 6.94
C VAL A 56 6.51 16.45 5.84
N ILE A 57 5.36 16.11 5.26
CA ILE A 57 5.30 15.09 4.20
C ILE A 57 5.92 15.62 2.90
N ASP A 58 5.72 16.88 2.56
CA ASP A 58 6.39 17.53 1.42
C ASP A 58 7.92 17.49 1.57
N ASP A 59 8.44 17.72 2.77
CA ASP A 59 9.89 17.62 3.06
C ASP A 59 10.40 16.18 2.82
N ILE A 60 9.65 15.16 3.30
CA ILE A 60 10.00 13.74 3.06
C ILE A 60 10.01 13.44 1.57
N VAL A 61 8.93 13.77 0.86
CA VAL A 61 8.80 13.50 -0.59
C VAL A 61 9.88 14.24 -1.39
N SER A 62 10.24 15.46 -0.98
CA SER A 62 11.26 16.27 -1.65
C SER A 62 12.65 15.67 -1.51
N ARG A 63 13.03 15.30 -0.30
CA ARG A 63 14.41 14.92 0.05
C ARG A 63 14.74 13.46 -0.20
N TYR A 64 13.75 12.57 -0.14
CA TYR A 64 13.96 11.14 -0.25
C TYR A 64 13.35 10.57 -1.54
N ASP A 65 13.95 9.49 -2.05
CA ASP A 65 13.43 8.75 -3.21
C ASP A 65 12.44 7.68 -2.74
N VAL A 66 11.36 8.12 -2.09
CA VAL A 66 10.26 7.23 -1.71
C VAL A 66 9.35 6.98 -2.91
N ASP A 67 8.80 5.77 -2.99
CA ASP A 67 7.82 5.38 -4.02
C ASP A 67 6.39 5.66 -3.57
N GLY A 68 6.17 5.85 -2.26
CA GLY A 68 4.86 6.16 -1.69
C GLY A 68 4.90 6.77 -0.31
N ILE A 69 3.79 7.41 0.05
CA ILE A 69 3.43 7.83 1.41
C ILE A 69 2.27 6.95 1.85
N HIS A 70 2.33 6.46 3.08
CA HIS A 70 1.30 5.62 3.67
C HIS A 70 0.90 6.15 5.03
N ILE A 71 -0.40 6.27 5.29
CA ILE A 71 -0.94 6.59 6.61
C ILE A 71 -1.87 5.47 7.07
N ASP A 72 -1.91 5.28 8.38
CA ASP A 72 -2.72 4.25 9.04
C ASP A 72 -4.14 4.74 9.38
N ASP A 73 -4.76 4.16 10.39
CA ASP A 73 -6.16 4.38 10.79
C ASP A 73 -6.36 5.40 11.93
N TYR A 74 -5.30 6.07 12.39
CA TYR A 74 -5.39 7.06 13.47
C TYR A 74 -5.74 8.45 12.93
N PHE A 75 -6.91 8.59 12.29
CA PHE A 75 -7.42 9.87 11.80
C PHE A 75 -7.88 10.76 12.95
N TYR A 76 -8.86 10.32 13.70
CA TYR A 76 -9.12 10.73 15.07
C TYR A 76 -8.70 9.59 16.02
N PRO A 77 -8.43 9.88 17.31
CA PRO A 77 -8.02 8.84 18.24
C PRO A 77 -9.14 7.82 18.48
N TYR A 78 -8.75 6.57 18.73
CA TYR A 78 -9.68 5.52 19.13
C TYR A 78 -10.47 5.94 20.37
N PRO A 79 -11.78 5.66 20.46
CA PRO A 79 -12.60 6.01 21.61
C PRO A 79 -12.05 5.44 22.91
N VAL A 80 -11.96 6.27 23.94
CA VAL A 80 -11.60 5.88 25.31
C VAL A 80 -12.82 6.05 26.21
N ALA A 81 -13.18 4.98 26.92
CA ALA A 81 -14.34 5.00 27.81
C ALA A 81 -14.28 6.17 28.82
N GLY A 82 -15.37 6.92 28.92
CA GLY A 82 -15.47 8.06 29.84
C GLY A 82 -14.72 9.32 29.41
N GLN A 83 -14.13 9.36 28.19
CA GLN A 83 -13.49 10.55 27.65
C GLN A 83 -14.19 11.05 26.40
N THR A 84 -14.26 12.37 26.27
CA THR A 84 -14.68 13.06 25.06
C THR A 84 -13.49 13.72 24.39
N ILE A 85 -13.48 13.76 23.04
CA ILE A 85 -12.43 14.45 22.28
C ILE A 85 -12.60 15.96 22.52
N PRO A 86 -11.55 16.68 23.01
CA PRO A 86 -11.68 18.07 23.43
C PRO A 86 -11.46 19.05 22.25
N ASP A 87 -12.27 18.97 21.22
CA ASP A 87 -12.26 19.84 20.03
C ASP A 87 -13.55 20.63 19.83
N GLU A 88 -14.43 20.64 20.82
CA GLU A 88 -15.73 21.29 20.77
C GLU A 88 -15.63 22.82 20.61
N GLU A 89 -14.60 23.42 21.21
CA GLU A 89 -14.36 24.87 21.05
C GLU A 89 -14.06 25.23 19.60
N GLN A 90 -13.23 24.43 18.90
CA GLN A 90 -12.92 24.62 17.48
C GLN A 90 -14.17 24.45 16.62
N TYR A 91 -15.02 23.46 16.93
CA TYR A 91 -16.31 23.27 16.25
C TYR A 91 -17.22 24.48 16.44
N ARG A 92 -17.36 25.00 17.67
CA ARG A 92 -18.20 26.18 17.95
C ARG A 92 -17.69 27.45 17.26
N LYS A 93 -16.37 27.60 17.16
CA LYS A 93 -15.73 28.75 16.47
C LYS A 93 -16.00 28.76 14.97
N ASP A 94 -15.91 27.60 14.33
CA ASP A 94 -16.09 27.47 12.88
C ASP A 94 -16.76 26.13 12.54
N PRO A 95 -18.10 26.05 12.65
CA PRO A 95 -18.83 24.83 12.32
C PRO A 95 -18.91 24.56 10.82
N ARG A 96 -18.50 25.46 9.95
CA ARG A 96 -18.55 25.35 8.48
C ARG A 96 -19.91 24.88 7.93
N GLY A 97 -20.99 25.22 8.62
CA GLY A 97 -22.36 24.83 8.25
C GLY A 97 -22.79 23.43 8.69
N PHE A 98 -21.91 22.65 9.33
CA PHE A 98 -22.28 21.35 9.87
C PHE A 98 -23.11 21.48 11.15
N THR A 99 -24.19 20.70 11.21
CA THR A 99 -25.10 20.66 12.36
C THR A 99 -24.66 19.69 13.46
N THR A 100 -23.76 18.76 13.14
CA THR A 100 -23.20 17.81 14.10
C THR A 100 -21.69 17.90 14.14
N ILE A 101 -21.11 17.72 15.33
CA ILE A 101 -19.66 17.69 15.50
C ILE A 101 -19.05 16.47 14.78
N GLY A 102 -19.78 15.35 14.64
CA GLY A 102 -19.33 14.18 13.92
C GLY A 102 -19.08 14.45 12.43
N ASP A 103 -20.02 15.15 11.77
CA ASP A 103 -19.86 15.55 10.37
C ASP A 103 -18.72 16.54 10.19
N TRP A 104 -18.57 17.49 11.11
CA TRP A 104 -17.47 18.44 11.12
C TRP A 104 -16.09 17.74 11.29
N ARG A 105 -16.03 16.73 12.17
CA ARG A 105 -14.79 15.92 12.33
C ARG A 105 -14.44 15.15 11.06
N ARG A 106 -15.43 14.55 10.40
CA ARG A 106 -15.22 13.88 9.10
C ARG A 106 -14.71 14.86 8.05
N ASP A 107 -15.30 16.04 7.97
CA ASP A 107 -14.84 17.08 7.06
C ASP A 107 -13.39 17.52 7.34
N ASN A 108 -12.98 17.63 8.61
CA ASN A 108 -11.58 17.92 8.96
C ASN A 108 -10.61 16.90 8.36
N VAL A 109 -10.95 15.61 8.46
CA VAL A 109 -10.14 14.54 7.89
C VAL A 109 -10.21 14.56 6.36
N ASN A 110 -11.37 14.79 5.78
CA ASN A 110 -11.56 14.91 4.33
C ASN A 110 -10.70 16.04 3.73
N LEU A 111 -10.69 17.20 4.37
CA LEU A 111 -9.86 18.33 3.98
C LEU A 111 -8.37 17.98 4.05
N PHE A 112 -7.96 17.32 5.11
CA PHE A 112 -6.57 16.85 5.26
C PHE A 112 -6.17 15.87 4.16
N ILE A 113 -6.95 14.82 3.92
CA ILE A 113 -6.65 13.80 2.90
C ILE A 113 -6.56 14.43 1.51
N LYS A 114 -7.51 15.30 1.17
CA LYS A 114 -7.51 16.03 -0.11
C LYS A 114 -6.29 16.91 -0.28
N GLN A 115 -5.93 17.69 0.76
CA GLN A 115 -4.78 18.58 0.75
C GLN A 115 -3.47 17.79 0.66
N LEU A 116 -3.35 16.69 1.40
CA LEU A 116 -2.18 15.83 1.40
C LEU A 116 -1.95 15.19 0.03
N SER A 117 -3.01 14.64 -0.58
CA SER A 117 -2.96 14.09 -1.93
C SER A 117 -2.43 15.12 -2.93
N ALA A 118 -2.99 16.33 -2.92
CA ALA A 118 -2.54 17.42 -3.78
C ALA A 118 -1.07 17.80 -3.52
N THR A 119 -0.63 17.86 -2.27
CA THR A 119 0.75 18.16 -1.89
C THR A 119 1.74 17.12 -2.44
N ILE A 120 1.44 15.83 -2.26
CA ILE A 120 2.29 14.73 -2.72
C ILE A 120 2.43 14.76 -4.24
N HIS A 121 1.30 14.79 -4.96
CA HIS A 121 1.31 14.72 -6.43
C HIS A 121 1.85 16.00 -7.10
N TYR A 122 1.68 17.17 -6.47
CA TYR A 122 2.33 18.39 -6.92
C TYR A 122 3.86 18.28 -6.83
N ARG A 123 4.38 17.69 -5.75
CA ARG A 123 5.83 17.52 -5.55
C ARG A 123 6.44 16.46 -6.45
N LYS A 124 5.86 15.26 -6.45
CA LYS A 124 6.27 14.12 -7.30
C LYS A 124 5.05 13.36 -7.77
N PRO A 125 4.57 13.57 -9.01
CA PRO A 125 3.33 12.99 -9.52
C PRO A 125 3.26 11.46 -9.50
N TRP A 126 4.39 10.77 -9.39
CA TRP A 126 4.49 9.31 -9.35
C TRP A 126 4.51 8.71 -7.94
N VAL A 127 4.64 9.54 -6.90
CA VAL A 127 4.65 9.06 -5.52
C VAL A 127 3.22 8.71 -5.11
N LYS A 128 3.02 7.46 -4.77
CA LYS A 128 1.71 6.91 -4.41
C LYS A 128 1.28 7.39 -3.04
N PHE A 129 0.01 7.70 -2.88
CA PHE A 129 -0.57 7.99 -1.57
C PHE A 129 -1.55 6.89 -1.18
N GLY A 130 -1.24 6.13 -0.14
CA GLY A 130 -2.05 5.02 0.36
C GLY A 130 -2.48 5.18 1.79
N ILE A 131 -3.58 4.49 2.11
CA ILE A 131 -4.14 4.42 3.46
C ILE A 131 -4.36 2.98 3.89
N SER A 132 -4.19 2.72 5.19
CA SER A 132 -4.64 1.48 5.83
C SER A 132 -5.68 1.78 6.93
N PRO A 133 -6.96 1.95 6.55
CA PRO A 133 -8.02 2.23 7.48
C PRO A 133 -8.32 1.02 8.37
N PHE A 134 -9.08 1.23 9.43
CA PHE A 134 -9.64 0.14 10.23
C PHE A 134 -10.45 -0.82 9.35
N GLY A 135 -10.52 -2.10 9.72
CA GLY A 135 -11.11 -3.12 8.85
C GLY A 135 -12.63 -3.03 8.67
N ILE A 136 -13.35 -2.32 9.53
CA ILE A 136 -14.79 -2.12 9.45
C ILE A 136 -15.06 -0.66 9.09
N TYR A 137 -15.53 -0.41 7.86
CA TYR A 137 -15.95 0.93 7.46
C TYR A 137 -17.19 1.39 8.23
N ARG A 138 -18.30 0.62 8.12
CA ARG A 138 -19.54 0.76 8.92
C ARG A 138 -20.18 -0.60 9.13
N ASN A 139 -20.80 -0.80 10.28
CA ASN A 139 -21.62 -1.97 10.55
C ASN A 139 -22.97 -1.85 9.80
N LYS A 140 -23.55 -2.98 9.39
CA LYS A 140 -24.86 -2.99 8.77
C LYS A 140 -25.96 -2.42 9.66
N LYS A 141 -25.79 -2.49 10.99
CA LYS A 141 -26.70 -1.87 11.97
C LYS A 141 -26.64 -0.35 11.92
N SER A 142 -25.48 0.24 11.63
CA SER A 142 -25.29 1.70 11.53
C SER A 142 -25.64 2.24 10.15
N SER A 143 -25.53 1.40 9.10
CA SER A 143 -25.84 1.77 7.72
C SER A 143 -26.23 0.55 6.90
N PRO A 144 -27.30 0.61 6.07
CA PRO A 144 -27.69 -0.48 5.18
C PRO A 144 -26.58 -0.96 4.24
N ALA A 145 -25.67 -0.03 3.83
CA ALA A 145 -24.51 -0.31 3.00
C ALA A 145 -23.31 -0.85 3.78
N GLY A 146 -23.41 -0.97 5.12
CA GLY A 146 -22.33 -1.49 5.97
C GLY A 146 -22.14 -3.00 5.86
N SER A 147 -21.02 -3.47 6.39
CA SER A 147 -20.72 -4.90 6.49
C SER A 147 -21.51 -5.57 7.60
N ALA A 148 -21.73 -6.89 7.48
CA ALA A 148 -22.38 -7.72 8.53
C ALA A 148 -21.41 -7.94 9.70
N THR A 149 -21.09 -6.87 10.40
CA THR A 149 -20.13 -6.81 11.51
C THR A 149 -20.72 -6.08 12.70
N ASN A 150 -20.04 -6.14 13.85
CA ASN A 150 -20.43 -5.44 15.08
C ASN A 150 -19.16 -5.04 15.85
N GLY A 151 -18.53 -3.96 15.45
CA GLY A 151 -17.30 -3.45 16.06
C GLY A 151 -17.13 -1.96 15.83
N LEU A 152 -15.99 -1.43 16.25
CA LEU A 152 -15.58 -0.05 15.97
C LEU A 152 -15.57 0.20 14.46
N GLN A 153 -15.85 1.42 14.03
CA GLN A 153 -16.10 1.80 12.64
C GLN A 153 -15.23 2.98 12.22
N ASP A 154 -14.72 2.95 11.00
CA ASP A 154 -14.00 4.10 10.43
C ASP A 154 -14.85 5.37 10.44
N TYR A 155 -16.05 5.27 9.87
CA TYR A 155 -16.92 6.42 9.61
C TYR A 155 -17.46 7.06 10.89
N ASP A 156 -17.98 6.24 11.81
CA ASP A 156 -18.72 6.74 12.98
C ASP A 156 -17.79 7.01 14.18
N ASP A 157 -16.73 6.21 14.37
CA ASP A 157 -15.86 6.26 15.55
C ASP A 157 -14.52 6.95 15.29
N LEU A 158 -13.95 6.80 14.08
CA LEU A 158 -12.66 7.38 13.68
C LEU A 158 -12.83 8.58 12.75
N TYR A 159 -14.07 8.93 12.39
CA TYR A 159 -14.43 10.05 11.52
C TYR A 159 -13.74 9.98 10.14
N ALA A 160 -13.57 8.78 9.60
CA ALA A 160 -12.86 8.51 8.36
C ALA A 160 -13.81 8.10 7.23
N GLU A 161 -14.00 8.97 6.24
CA GLU A 161 -14.84 8.71 5.06
C GLU A 161 -14.04 8.04 3.93
N VAL A 162 -13.47 6.87 4.22
CA VAL A 162 -12.57 6.14 3.31
C VAL A 162 -13.16 5.95 1.92
N LEU A 163 -14.45 5.61 1.81
CA LEU A 163 -15.11 5.44 0.51
C LEU A 163 -15.19 6.74 -0.28
N LEU A 164 -15.39 7.89 0.39
CA LEU A 164 -15.33 9.19 -0.24
C LEU A 164 -13.96 9.46 -0.87
N TRP A 165 -12.89 9.13 -0.13
CA TRP A 165 -11.52 9.37 -0.60
C TRP A 165 -11.14 8.48 -1.78
N VAL A 166 -11.52 7.20 -1.74
CA VAL A 166 -11.31 6.24 -2.83
C VAL A 166 -12.09 6.66 -4.08
N ASN A 167 -13.36 7.02 -3.93
CA ASN A 167 -14.24 7.36 -5.06
C ASN A 167 -13.86 8.69 -5.72
N ASN A 168 -13.38 9.68 -4.93
CA ASN A 168 -12.87 10.94 -5.48
C ASN A 168 -11.42 10.88 -5.95
N GLY A 169 -10.75 9.74 -5.80
CA GLY A 169 -9.36 9.59 -6.21
C GLY A 169 -8.37 10.39 -5.39
N TRP A 170 -8.68 10.68 -4.12
CA TRP A 170 -7.76 11.37 -3.21
C TRP A 170 -6.70 10.44 -2.65
N VAL A 171 -6.89 9.13 -2.77
CA VAL A 171 -5.90 8.11 -2.43
C VAL A 171 -5.64 7.21 -3.63
N ASP A 172 -4.43 6.68 -3.74
CA ASP A 172 -4.01 5.84 -4.86
C ASP A 172 -4.17 4.35 -4.58
N TYR A 173 -4.22 3.96 -3.32
CA TYR A 173 -4.56 2.60 -2.91
C TYR A 173 -5.14 2.56 -1.50
N CYS A 174 -5.89 1.50 -1.22
CA CYS A 174 -6.48 1.25 0.09
C CYS A 174 -6.03 -0.13 0.61
N ALA A 175 -5.66 -0.20 1.90
CA ALA A 175 -5.20 -1.43 2.55
C ALA A 175 -5.90 -1.64 3.91
N PRO A 176 -7.23 -1.90 3.94
CA PRO A 176 -7.97 -2.06 5.19
C PRO A 176 -7.37 -3.17 6.06
N GLN A 177 -7.31 -2.94 7.36
CA GLN A 177 -6.69 -3.82 8.35
C GLN A 177 -7.65 -4.95 8.75
N LEU A 178 -7.67 -6.06 8.01
CA LEU A 178 -8.52 -7.22 8.30
C LEU A 178 -7.81 -8.19 9.26
N TYR A 179 -7.49 -7.72 10.46
CA TYR A 179 -6.66 -8.45 11.43
C TYR A 179 -7.39 -9.55 12.21
N TRP A 180 -8.62 -9.90 11.83
CA TRP A 180 -9.40 -10.95 12.48
C TRP A 180 -9.27 -12.30 11.77
N GLN A 181 -9.67 -13.34 12.46
CA GLN A 181 -9.80 -14.68 11.88
C GLN A 181 -11.09 -14.83 11.05
N ILE A 182 -11.09 -15.80 10.15
CA ILE A 182 -12.30 -16.32 9.53
C ILE A 182 -13.17 -16.90 10.65
N GLY A 183 -14.46 -16.57 10.65
CA GLY A 183 -15.41 -16.98 11.68
C GLY A 183 -15.36 -16.11 12.96
N HIS A 184 -14.74 -14.93 12.93
CA HIS A 184 -14.78 -14.02 14.09
C HIS A 184 -16.20 -13.47 14.30
N PRO A 185 -16.81 -13.59 15.49
CA PRO A 185 -18.22 -13.28 15.71
C PRO A 185 -18.63 -11.85 15.35
N ALA A 186 -17.75 -10.88 15.62
CA ALA A 186 -18.03 -9.47 15.40
C ALA A 186 -17.42 -8.90 14.13
N ALA A 187 -16.41 -9.54 13.54
CA ALA A 187 -15.64 -9.01 12.42
C ALA A 187 -15.05 -10.15 11.57
N ASP A 188 -15.93 -11.00 11.01
CA ASP A 188 -15.50 -12.13 10.19
C ASP A 188 -14.70 -11.66 8.97
N TYR A 189 -13.48 -12.15 8.85
CA TYR A 189 -12.58 -11.86 7.75
C TYR A 189 -13.22 -12.13 6.39
N SER A 190 -13.97 -13.23 6.26
CA SER A 190 -14.61 -13.62 4.98
C SER A 190 -15.74 -12.66 4.58
N VAL A 191 -16.42 -12.07 5.54
CA VAL A 191 -17.41 -11.01 5.33
C VAL A 191 -16.72 -9.71 4.90
N LEU A 192 -15.67 -9.33 5.61
CA LEU A 192 -14.98 -8.07 5.39
C LEU A 192 -14.26 -8.01 4.04
N ILE A 193 -13.53 -9.07 3.66
CA ILE A 193 -12.83 -9.07 2.36
C ILE A 193 -13.81 -8.96 1.18
N LYS A 194 -14.97 -9.62 1.26
CA LYS A 194 -16.02 -9.50 0.24
C LYS A 194 -16.59 -8.10 0.19
N TRP A 195 -16.86 -7.51 1.35
CA TRP A 195 -17.39 -6.16 1.44
C TRP A 195 -16.40 -5.13 0.84
N TRP A 196 -15.14 -5.17 1.23
CA TRP A 196 -14.10 -4.30 0.67
C TRP A 196 -13.90 -4.50 -0.83
N ASN A 197 -13.90 -5.76 -1.29
CA ASN A 197 -13.82 -6.08 -2.73
C ASN A 197 -14.95 -5.44 -3.56
N GLN A 198 -16.15 -5.32 -2.98
CA GLN A 198 -17.31 -4.70 -3.63
C GLN A 198 -17.24 -3.17 -3.61
N ASN A 199 -16.56 -2.57 -2.63
CA ASN A 199 -16.55 -1.12 -2.37
C ASN A 199 -15.20 -0.44 -2.65
N ALA A 200 -14.19 -1.16 -3.15
CA ALA A 200 -12.85 -0.62 -3.40
C ALA A 200 -12.79 0.48 -4.46
N GLY A 201 -13.86 0.66 -5.25
CA GLY A 201 -13.87 1.63 -6.35
C GLY A 201 -12.84 1.31 -7.43
N ASN A 202 -12.25 2.34 -8.04
CA ASN A 202 -11.26 2.22 -9.11
C ASN A 202 -9.80 2.30 -8.59
N ARG A 203 -9.59 2.00 -7.32
CA ARG A 203 -8.25 2.01 -6.69
C ARG A 203 -7.81 0.60 -6.33
N PRO A 204 -6.51 0.26 -6.46
CA PRO A 204 -5.97 -1.00 -5.98
C PRO A 204 -6.33 -1.24 -4.51
N LEU A 205 -6.90 -2.40 -4.24
CA LEU A 205 -7.21 -2.89 -2.90
C LEU A 205 -6.14 -3.88 -2.48
N TYR A 206 -5.48 -3.62 -1.37
CA TYR A 206 -4.64 -4.58 -0.66
C TYR A 206 -5.34 -4.98 0.63
N ILE A 207 -5.03 -6.14 1.17
CA ILE A 207 -5.61 -6.57 2.45
C ILE A 207 -4.53 -6.55 3.52
N GLY A 208 -4.76 -5.78 4.59
CA GLY A 208 -3.93 -5.80 5.78
C GLY A 208 -4.14 -7.09 6.57
N GLU A 209 -3.06 -7.84 6.79
CA GLU A 209 -3.07 -9.14 7.46
C GLU A 209 -2.21 -9.12 8.73
N ASP A 210 -2.76 -9.61 9.84
CA ASP A 210 -1.96 -9.93 11.02
C ASP A 210 -1.44 -11.36 10.91
N VAL A 211 -0.12 -11.49 10.70
CA VAL A 211 0.56 -12.78 10.53
C VAL A 211 0.39 -13.66 11.77
N ILE A 212 0.55 -13.08 12.97
CA ILE A 212 0.48 -13.84 14.22
C ILE A 212 -0.94 -14.36 14.45
N ARG A 213 -1.95 -13.51 14.26
CA ARG A 213 -3.36 -13.94 14.39
C ARG A 213 -3.75 -14.95 13.35
N THR A 214 -3.33 -14.78 12.08
CA THR A 214 -3.61 -15.72 11.00
C THR A 214 -3.05 -17.11 11.31
N THR A 215 -1.87 -17.20 11.91
CA THR A 215 -1.23 -18.48 12.24
C THR A 215 -1.73 -19.11 13.54
N ARG A 216 -2.34 -18.31 14.42
CA ARG A 216 -2.87 -18.77 15.72
C ARG A 216 -4.15 -19.57 15.60
N TYR A 217 -5.01 -19.24 14.64
CA TYR A 217 -6.32 -19.87 14.49
C TYR A 217 -6.30 -20.97 13.44
N ALA A 218 -7.01 -22.08 13.72
CA ALA A 218 -7.18 -23.16 12.77
C ALA A 218 -8.08 -22.75 11.60
N ASP A 219 -7.81 -23.31 10.42
CA ASP A 219 -8.68 -23.20 9.25
C ASP A 219 -10.02 -23.90 9.57
N PRO A 220 -11.19 -23.23 9.42
CA PRO A 220 -12.49 -23.86 9.69
C PRO A 220 -12.77 -25.11 8.86
N GLU A 221 -12.22 -25.18 7.64
CA GLU A 221 -12.39 -26.32 6.72
C GLU A 221 -11.31 -27.40 6.89
N ASN A 222 -10.16 -27.05 7.50
CA ASN A 222 -9.05 -27.96 7.76
C ASN A 222 -8.37 -27.66 9.11
N PRO A 223 -8.88 -28.21 10.24
CA PRO A 223 -8.37 -27.94 11.59
C PRO A 223 -6.89 -28.30 11.82
N ARG A 224 -6.26 -29.07 10.91
CA ARG A 224 -4.82 -29.38 10.96
C ARG A 224 -3.94 -28.26 10.37
N SER A 225 -4.54 -27.28 9.73
CA SER A 225 -3.87 -26.12 9.13
C SER A 225 -4.25 -24.84 9.87
N ASN A 226 -3.37 -23.83 9.82
CA ASN A 226 -3.76 -22.47 10.19
C ASN A 226 -4.58 -21.80 9.07
N GLN A 227 -5.07 -20.57 9.29
CA GLN A 227 -5.97 -19.90 8.34
C GLN A 227 -5.29 -19.30 7.11
N MET A 228 -3.97 -19.35 6.99
CA MET A 228 -3.27 -18.77 5.85
C MET A 228 -3.78 -19.31 4.49
N PRO A 229 -3.89 -20.65 4.27
CA PRO A 229 -4.41 -21.16 3.00
C PRO A 229 -5.84 -20.68 2.67
N ALA A 230 -6.72 -20.66 3.66
CA ALA A 230 -8.09 -20.19 3.48
C ALA A 230 -8.15 -18.71 3.11
N LYS A 231 -7.38 -17.86 3.77
CA LYS A 231 -7.30 -16.43 3.46
C LYS A 231 -6.75 -16.19 2.05
N PHE A 232 -5.68 -16.88 1.63
CA PHE A 232 -5.19 -16.79 0.24
C PHE A 232 -6.18 -17.29 -0.80
N ARG A 233 -7.00 -18.31 -0.50
CA ARG A 233 -8.13 -18.69 -1.37
C ARG A 233 -9.15 -17.56 -1.51
N LEU A 234 -9.48 -16.88 -0.40
CA LEU A 234 -10.39 -15.72 -0.42
C LEU A 234 -9.82 -14.56 -1.24
N HIS A 235 -8.50 -14.30 -1.16
CA HIS A 235 -7.85 -13.29 -2.03
C HIS A 235 -8.04 -13.63 -3.51
N ALA A 236 -7.78 -14.87 -3.92
CA ALA A 236 -7.93 -15.31 -5.31
C ALA A 236 -9.38 -15.20 -5.83
N GLN A 237 -10.37 -15.39 -4.96
CA GLN A 237 -11.80 -15.27 -5.28
C GLN A 237 -12.26 -13.81 -5.40
N ASN A 238 -11.53 -12.84 -4.83
CA ASN A 238 -11.90 -11.43 -4.79
C ASN A 238 -11.03 -10.61 -5.77
N LYS A 239 -11.50 -10.46 -7.00
CA LYS A 239 -10.72 -9.95 -8.16
C LYS A 239 -10.13 -8.54 -7.98
N ASN A 240 -10.74 -7.69 -7.13
CA ASN A 240 -10.24 -6.35 -6.86
C ASN A 240 -9.08 -6.36 -5.85
N VAL A 241 -8.89 -7.45 -5.09
CA VAL A 241 -7.73 -7.62 -4.21
C VAL A 241 -6.48 -7.83 -5.05
N LYS A 242 -5.52 -6.90 -4.95
CA LYS A 242 -4.28 -6.89 -5.73
C LYS A 242 -3.07 -7.40 -4.96
N GLY A 243 -3.21 -7.60 -3.66
CA GLY A 243 -2.13 -8.11 -2.82
C GLY A 243 -2.43 -7.98 -1.34
N THR A 244 -1.40 -8.20 -0.53
CA THR A 244 -1.49 -8.25 0.93
C THR A 244 -0.43 -7.34 1.54
N VAL A 245 -0.80 -6.62 2.60
CA VAL A 245 0.10 -5.87 3.47
C VAL A 245 0.23 -6.64 4.78
N LEU A 246 1.40 -7.17 5.08
CA LEU A 246 1.62 -8.05 6.22
C LEU A 246 2.06 -7.28 7.46
N TRP A 247 1.29 -7.34 8.51
CA TRP A 247 1.63 -6.87 9.82
C TRP A 247 2.18 -8.06 10.64
N TYR A 248 3.45 -8.13 10.97
CA TYR A 248 4.50 -7.20 10.61
C TYR A 248 5.72 -7.99 10.08
N ALA A 249 6.68 -7.31 9.45
CA ALA A 249 7.79 -7.95 8.75
C ALA A 249 8.57 -8.96 9.61
N LYS A 250 8.83 -8.64 10.90
CA LYS A 250 9.55 -9.55 11.80
C LYS A 250 8.86 -10.90 11.95
N ALA A 251 7.52 -10.94 12.03
CA ALA A 251 6.79 -12.21 12.14
C ALA A 251 6.95 -13.10 10.90
N VAL A 252 7.08 -12.48 9.71
CA VAL A 252 7.37 -13.20 8.46
C VAL A 252 8.82 -13.69 8.41
N VAL A 253 9.78 -12.85 8.83
CA VAL A 253 11.22 -13.20 8.85
C VAL A 253 11.49 -14.30 9.87
N ASP A 254 10.88 -14.22 11.05
CA ASP A 254 10.98 -15.26 12.09
C ASP A 254 10.20 -16.54 11.73
N ASN A 255 9.52 -16.54 10.59
CA ASN A 255 8.74 -17.68 10.09
C ASN A 255 7.66 -18.18 11.07
N VAL A 256 6.99 -17.27 11.79
CA VAL A 256 5.94 -17.61 12.74
C VAL A 256 4.88 -18.50 12.07
N GLY A 257 4.55 -19.64 12.68
CA GLY A 257 3.57 -20.58 12.14
C GLY A 257 3.85 -21.04 10.70
N ASN A 258 5.11 -21.08 10.30
CA ASN A 258 5.59 -21.44 8.96
C ASN A 258 5.16 -20.46 7.84
N TYR A 259 4.75 -19.22 8.21
CA TYR A 259 4.17 -18.25 7.27
C TYR A 259 5.15 -17.82 6.18
N GLY A 260 6.37 -17.43 6.56
CA GLY A 260 7.40 -16.98 5.60
C GLY A 260 7.86 -18.06 4.64
N HIS A 261 7.96 -19.31 5.11
CA HIS A 261 8.28 -20.46 4.26
C HIS A 261 7.13 -20.71 3.25
N ALA A 262 5.88 -20.73 3.71
CA ALA A 262 4.73 -20.96 2.85
C ALA A 262 4.58 -19.87 1.77
N LEU A 263 4.85 -18.59 2.10
CA LEU A 263 4.90 -17.52 1.09
C LEU A 263 5.89 -17.85 -0.02
N ARG A 264 7.14 -18.18 0.32
CA ARG A 264 8.20 -18.45 -0.66
C ARG A 264 7.95 -19.70 -1.50
N GLN A 265 7.37 -20.74 -0.92
CA GLN A 265 7.19 -22.03 -1.61
C GLN A 265 5.91 -22.11 -2.43
N TYR A 266 4.85 -21.47 -2.01
CA TYR A 266 3.51 -21.68 -2.59
C TYR A 266 2.88 -20.39 -3.12
N TYR A 267 2.76 -19.34 -2.31
CA TYR A 267 1.92 -18.18 -2.65
C TYR A 267 2.66 -17.10 -3.44
N TRP A 268 3.92 -16.80 -3.07
CA TRP A 268 4.77 -15.80 -3.71
C TRP A 268 6.06 -16.42 -4.28
N LYS A 269 5.90 -17.61 -4.83
CA LYS A 269 7.00 -18.38 -5.45
C LYS A 269 7.68 -17.63 -6.59
N TYR A 270 6.92 -16.87 -7.35
CA TYR A 270 7.40 -16.10 -8.48
C TYR A 270 7.35 -14.60 -8.18
N PRO A 271 8.27 -13.80 -8.76
CA PRO A 271 8.20 -12.34 -8.68
C PRO A 271 6.87 -11.84 -9.28
N ALA A 272 6.31 -10.79 -8.68
CA ALA A 272 5.14 -10.10 -9.22
C ALA A 272 5.49 -8.66 -9.53
N LEU A 273 4.90 -8.11 -10.59
CA LEU A 273 4.95 -6.69 -10.88
C LEU A 273 3.90 -5.94 -10.05
N PRO A 274 4.19 -4.71 -9.60
CA PRO A 274 3.17 -3.89 -8.95
C PRO A 274 1.99 -3.64 -9.89
N PRO A 275 0.76 -3.54 -9.38
CA PRO A 275 -0.38 -3.15 -10.21
C PRO A 275 -0.16 -1.81 -10.88
N LYS A 276 -0.58 -1.69 -12.15
CA LYS A 276 -0.60 -0.41 -12.86
C LYS A 276 -1.51 0.59 -12.16
N MET A 277 -1.11 1.86 -12.18
CA MET A 277 -1.91 2.98 -11.68
C MET A 277 -2.22 3.97 -12.81
N PRO A 278 -3.12 3.61 -13.74
CA PRO A 278 -3.38 4.39 -14.96
C PRO A 278 -3.96 5.78 -14.67
N PHE A 279 -4.52 5.99 -13.50
CA PHE A 279 -5.01 7.30 -13.07
C PHE A 279 -3.87 8.28 -12.69
N LEU A 280 -2.63 7.80 -12.46
CA LEU A 280 -1.43 8.63 -12.30
C LEU A 280 -0.70 8.82 -13.63
N ASP A 281 -0.48 7.75 -14.38
CA ASP A 281 -0.01 7.77 -15.78
C ASP A 281 -0.46 6.50 -16.49
N ASP A 282 -1.06 6.64 -17.67
CA ASP A 282 -1.60 5.54 -18.51
C ASP A 282 -0.68 5.16 -19.68
N LYS A 283 0.50 5.79 -19.79
CA LYS A 283 1.40 5.64 -20.93
C LYS A 283 2.54 4.71 -20.63
N ASP A 284 2.63 3.61 -21.42
CA ASP A 284 3.76 2.70 -21.32
C ASP A 284 5.07 3.41 -21.68
N PRO A 285 6.16 3.17 -20.94
CA PRO A 285 7.48 3.66 -21.30
C PRO A 285 7.97 3.00 -22.60
N LYS A 286 8.97 3.59 -23.25
CA LYS A 286 9.57 2.99 -24.44
C LYS A 286 10.35 1.73 -24.09
N HIS A 287 10.32 0.72 -24.95
CA HIS A 287 11.05 -0.52 -24.76
C HIS A 287 12.57 -0.33 -24.77
N PRO A 288 13.34 -1.19 -24.08
CA PRO A 288 14.79 -1.23 -24.09
C PRO A 288 15.33 -1.39 -25.52
N LYS A 289 16.49 -0.77 -25.80
CA LYS A 289 17.12 -0.81 -27.11
C LYS A 289 18.38 -1.68 -27.11
N ARG A 290 18.75 -2.19 -28.30
CA ARG A 290 20.02 -2.92 -28.53
C ARG A 290 20.25 -4.07 -27.54
N VAL A 291 19.21 -4.90 -27.32
CA VAL A 291 19.36 -6.12 -26.51
C VAL A 291 20.29 -7.08 -27.21
N LYS A 292 21.43 -7.41 -26.57
CA LYS A 292 22.46 -8.29 -27.12
C LYS A 292 23.16 -9.10 -26.01
N MET A 293 23.78 -10.23 -26.41
CA MET A 293 24.72 -10.91 -25.55
C MET A 293 26.09 -10.25 -25.63
N THR A 294 26.75 -10.09 -24.50
CA THR A 294 28.10 -9.53 -24.39
C THR A 294 28.92 -10.43 -23.46
N TRP A 295 30.08 -10.84 -23.91
CA TRP A 295 31.06 -11.59 -23.09
C TRP A 295 31.88 -10.61 -22.24
N THR A 296 32.08 -10.96 -20.99
CA THR A 296 32.89 -10.22 -20.02
C THR A 296 33.83 -11.19 -19.30
N ALA A 297 34.75 -10.66 -18.51
CA ALA A 297 35.61 -11.49 -17.63
C ALA A 297 34.79 -12.33 -16.62
N LYS A 298 33.54 -11.95 -16.33
CA LYS A 298 32.62 -12.68 -15.44
C LYS A 298 31.65 -13.60 -16.19
N GLY A 299 31.89 -13.86 -17.49
CA GLY A 299 31.01 -14.65 -18.35
C GLY A 299 30.08 -13.84 -19.22
N PRO A 300 29.08 -14.52 -19.85
CA PRO A 300 28.14 -13.87 -20.75
C PRO A 300 27.03 -13.11 -20.01
N PHE A 301 26.71 -11.93 -20.52
CA PHE A 301 25.63 -11.09 -20.04
C PHE A 301 24.66 -10.75 -21.18
N LEU A 302 23.37 -10.70 -20.89
CA LEU A 302 22.41 -9.99 -21.68
C LEU A 302 22.51 -8.52 -21.32
N THR A 303 22.75 -7.65 -22.30
CA THR A 303 22.89 -6.19 -22.09
C THR A 303 21.93 -5.44 -23.00
N TRP A 304 21.51 -4.26 -22.57
CA TRP A 304 20.62 -3.39 -23.31
C TRP A 304 20.93 -1.91 -23.06
N ARG A 305 20.29 -1.02 -23.81
CA ARG A 305 20.36 0.42 -23.58
C ARG A 305 19.01 0.93 -23.11
N SER A 306 19.02 1.82 -22.13
CA SER A 306 17.84 2.57 -21.69
C SER A 306 17.26 3.40 -22.83
N PRO A 307 15.94 3.44 -23.02
CA PRO A 307 15.33 4.40 -23.93
C PRO A 307 15.48 5.82 -23.35
N LYS A 308 15.49 6.82 -24.24
CA LYS A 308 15.47 8.23 -23.81
C LYS A 308 14.06 8.62 -23.35
N ALA A 309 13.95 9.15 -22.14
CA ALA A 309 12.74 9.76 -21.61
C ALA A 309 12.58 11.19 -22.16
N LYS A 310 11.31 11.62 -22.38
CA LYS A 310 10.95 12.99 -22.76
C LYS A 310 10.25 13.74 -21.61
N LYS A 311 9.57 13.03 -20.74
CA LYS A 311 8.83 13.51 -19.57
C LYS A 311 8.98 12.50 -18.41
N TRP A 312 8.49 12.85 -17.22
CA TRP A 312 8.63 11.99 -16.05
C TRP A 312 8.01 10.59 -16.21
N GLY A 313 6.83 10.47 -16.85
CA GLY A 313 6.17 9.18 -17.11
C GLY A 313 6.91 8.28 -18.12
N ASP A 314 7.81 8.84 -18.95
CA ASP A 314 8.67 8.05 -19.85
C ASP A 314 9.94 7.53 -19.15
N VAL A 315 10.22 7.95 -17.91
CA VAL A 315 11.44 7.59 -17.17
C VAL A 315 11.36 6.13 -16.73
N VAL A 316 12.28 5.32 -17.25
CA VAL A 316 12.39 3.92 -16.83
C VAL A 316 12.92 3.85 -15.40
N ASN A 317 12.16 3.21 -14.54
CA ASN A 317 12.56 2.94 -13.16
C ASN A 317 13.27 1.59 -13.04
N ARG A 318 12.74 0.56 -13.71
CA ARG A 318 13.28 -0.82 -13.65
C ARG A 318 13.15 -1.51 -15.00
N TYR A 319 13.86 -2.62 -15.14
CA TYR A 319 13.71 -3.55 -16.24
C TYR A 319 13.28 -4.91 -15.74
N VAL A 320 12.48 -5.61 -16.55
CA VAL A 320 12.09 -7.00 -16.28
C VAL A 320 12.71 -7.88 -17.36
N VAL A 321 13.41 -8.91 -16.94
CA VAL A 321 14.00 -9.92 -17.85
C VAL A 321 13.18 -11.18 -17.77
N TYR A 322 12.58 -11.57 -18.88
CA TYR A 322 11.84 -12.82 -19.05
C TYR A 322 12.65 -13.83 -19.87
N GLN A 323 12.43 -15.11 -19.61
CA GLN A 323 13.01 -16.21 -20.40
C GLN A 323 11.93 -17.18 -20.83
N PHE A 324 11.91 -17.51 -22.11
CA PHE A 324 11.03 -18.48 -22.75
C PHE A 324 11.84 -19.56 -23.46
N ASP A 325 11.36 -20.79 -23.44
CA ASP A 325 12.01 -21.90 -24.14
C ASP A 325 11.83 -21.78 -25.68
N LYS A 326 12.57 -22.60 -26.41
CA LYS A 326 12.48 -22.63 -27.89
C LYS A 326 11.06 -23.00 -28.32
N GLY A 327 10.42 -22.13 -29.11
CA GLY A 327 9.07 -22.34 -29.65
C GLY A 327 7.94 -21.99 -28.68
N GLU A 328 8.24 -21.65 -27.47
CA GLU A 328 7.24 -21.22 -26.49
C GLU A 328 6.60 -19.87 -26.89
N LYS A 329 5.27 -19.77 -26.73
CA LYS A 329 4.54 -18.51 -26.92
C LYS A 329 4.93 -17.50 -25.84
N ILE A 330 5.32 -16.32 -26.26
CA ILE A 330 5.67 -15.24 -25.33
C ILE A 330 4.39 -14.72 -24.67
N ASN A 331 4.34 -14.89 -23.34
CA ASN A 331 3.31 -14.37 -22.47
C ASN A 331 4.00 -13.62 -21.29
N LEU A 332 3.90 -12.29 -21.28
CA LEU A 332 4.51 -11.46 -20.23
C LEU A 332 3.69 -11.46 -18.94
N ASP A 333 2.44 -11.94 -18.98
CA ASP A 333 1.60 -12.06 -17.79
C ASP A 333 1.93 -13.32 -16.96
N ASP A 334 2.80 -14.19 -17.47
CA ASP A 334 3.27 -15.37 -16.72
C ASP A 334 4.46 -15.02 -15.81
N PRO A 335 4.25 -14.89 -14.48
CA PRO A 335 5.31 -14.50 -13.55
C PRO A 335 6.42 -15.57 -13.44
N SER A 336 6.17 -16.83 -13.80
CA SER A 336 7.18 -17.90 -13.79
C SER A 336 8.31 -17.66 -14.80
N LYS A 337 8.06 -16.81 -15.80
CA LYS A 337 9.02 -16.44 -16.85
C LYS A 337 9.95 -15.30 -16.43
N ILE A 338 9.62 -14.58 -15.37
CA ILE A 338 10.47 -13.51 -14.82
C ILE A 338 11.72 -14.12 -14.20
N LYS A 339 12.88 -13.75 -14.73
CA LYS A 339 14.20 -14.17 -14.20
C LYS A 339 14.83 -13.10 -13.32
N MET A 340 14.55 -11.82 -13.61
CA MET A 340 15.09 -10.70 -12.84
C MET A 340 14.25 -9.43 -13.01
N ILE A 341 14.11 -8.69 -11.93
CA ILE A 341 13.68 -7.27 -11.95
C ILE A 341 14.88 -6.46 -11.46
N THR A 342 15.37 -5.50 -12.27
CA THR A 342 16.63 -4.80 -12.01
C THR A 342 16.58 -3.33 -12.37
N TYR A 343 17.37 -2.52 -11.67
CA TYR A 343 17.66 -1.12 -12.05
C TYR A 343 18.77 -1.02 -13.10
N GLY A 344 19.62 -2.04 -13.20
CA GLY A 344 20.72 -2.11 -14.14
C GLY A 344 20.29 -2.46 -15.56
N THR A 345 21.19 -2.27 -16.53
CA THR A 345 20.97 -2.56 -17.95
C THR A 345 21.66 -3.86 -18.39
N ASN A 346 21.81 -4.81 -17.48
CA ASN A 346 22.41 -6.10 -17.73
C ASN A 346 21.80 -7.21 -16.87
N TYR A 347 21.94 -8.45 -17.35
CA TYR A 347 21.53 -9.67 -16.67
C TYR A 347 22.59 -10.77 -16.91
N PRO A 348 23.16 -11.40 -15.90
CA PRO A 348 24.09 -12.51 -16.07
C PRO A 348 23.38 -13.72 -16.67
N LEU A 349 23.88 -14.23 -17.78
CA LEU A 349 23.29 -15.38 -18.45
C LEU A 349 23.78 -16.68 -17.79
N PRO A 350 22.89 -17.61 -17.41
CA PRO A 350 23.29 -18.94 -17.02
C PRO A 350 23.83 -19.68 -18.24
N TYR A 351 25.13 -19.81 -18.32
CA TYR A 351 25.80 -20.46 -19.46
C TYR A 351 26.02 -21.95 -19.22
N VAL A 352 25.34 -22.77 -20.03
CA VAL A 352 25.65 -24.22 -20.14
C VAL A 352 25.84 -24.50 -21.61
N MET A 353 27.10 -24.71 -22.01
CA MET A 353 27.52 -24.79 -23.40
C MET A 353 26.63 -25.69 -24.27
N GLY A 354 26.00 -25.09 -25.27
CA GLY A 354 25.30 -25.77 -26.36
C GLY A 354 23.96 -26.42 -26.04
N LYS A 355 23.47 -26.35 -24.79
CA LYS A 355 22.30 -27.14 -24.38
C LYS A 355 20.95 -26.50 -24.61
N ASN A 356 20.83 -25.16 -24.62
CA ASN A 356 19.51 -24.53 -24.62
C ASN A 356 19.39 -23.43 -25.69
N LYS A 357 18.34 -23.52 -26.52
CA LYS A 357 17.88 -22.41 -27.35
C LYS A 357 16.75 -21.69 -26.61
N VAL A 358 16.98 -20.46 -26.19
CA VAL A 358 16.05 -19.67 -25.40
C VAL A 358 15.78 -18.31 -26.03
N THR A 359 14.64 -17.72 -25.69
CA THR A 359 14.31 -16.35 -26.05
C THR A 359 14.23 -15.53 -24.77
N TYR A 360 15.11 -14.54 -24.65
CA TYR A 360 14.98 -13.51 -23.62
C TYR A 360 14.13 -12.35 -24.15
N VAL A 361 13.30 -11.81 -23.25
CA VAL A 361 12.54 -10.60 -23.50
C VAL A 361 12.83 -9.62 -22.39
N VAL A 362 13.21 -8.40 -22.75
CA VAL A 362 13.46 -7.34 -21.77
C VAL A 362 12.44 -6.24 -21.96
N THR A 363 11.74 -5.91 -20.89
CA THR A 363 10.80 -4.80 -20.84
C THR A 363 11.34 -3.69 -19.93
N ALA A 364 10.73 -2.52 -19.99
CA ALA A 364 10.98 -1.39 -19.09
C ALA A 364 9.72 -1.12 -18.27
N LEU A 365 9.89 -0.86 -16.99
CA LEU A 365 8.84 -0.41 -16.08
C LEU A 365 9.08 1.05 -15.71
N ASP A 366 8.04 1.84 -15.66
CA ASP A 366 8.04 3.16 -15.03
C ASP A 366 7.77 3.08 -13.50
N ARG A 367 7.61 4.24 -12.85
CA ARG A 367 7.36 4.31 -11.41
C ARG A 367 5.93 3.99 -10.99
N VAL A 368 4.98 3.95 -11.93
CA VAL A 368 3.56 3.68 -11.64
C VAL A 368 3.09 2.33 -12.18
N GLY A 369 4.05 1.47 -12.57
CA GLY A 369 3.81 0.08 -12.94
C GLY A 369 3.44 -0.14 -14.41
N ASN A 370 3.55 0.89 -15.28
CA ASN A 370 3.37 0.67 -16.72
C ASN A 370 4.56 -0.10 -17.29
N GLU A 371 4.28 -1.14 -18.05
CA GLU A 371 5.27 -2.00 -18.67
C GLU A 371 5.32 -1.80 -20.18
N SER A 372 6.53 -1.57 -20.70
CA SER A 372 6.75 -1.40 -22.14
C SER A 372 6.54 -2.68 -22.94
N LYS A 373 6.40 -2.56 -24.26
CA LYS A 373 6.60 -3.68 -25.18
C LYS A 373 7.97 -4.32 -24.96
N GLY A 374 8.06 -5.64 -25.18
CA GLY A 374 9.29 -6.41 -24.96
C GLY A 374 10.28 -6.31 -26.12
N ALA A 375 11.55 -6.07 -25.81
CA ALA A 375 12.66 -6.22 -26.74
C ALA A 375 13.21 -7.65 -26.68
N LYS A 376 13.22 -8.38 -27.79
CA LYS A 376 13.49 -9.82 -27.86
C LYS A 376 14.92 -10.13 -28.31
N LYS A 377 15.53 -11.16 -27.72
CA LYS A 377 16.80 -11.72 -28.18
C LYS A 377 16.78 -13.26 -28.07
N LYS A 378 16.92 -13.92 -29.20
CA LYS A 378 17.11 -15.38 -29.24
C LYS A 378 18.60 -15.69 -29.02
N LEU A 379 18.86 -16.64 -28.14
CA LEU A 379 20.21 -17.11 -27.82
C LEU A 379 20.27 -18.64 -27.88
N LYS A 380 21.47 -19.12 -28.18
CA LYS A 380 21.87 -20.52 -27.99
C LYS A 380 22.96 -20.49 -26.93
N LEU A 381 22.64 -20.95 -25.74
CA LEU A 381 23.53 -20.97 -24.58
C LEU A 381 24.01 -22.36 -24.32
#